data_36616330716aabd84c9e5cfdfbd19190
#
_entry.id   36616330716aabd84c9e5cfdfbd19190
#
_cell.length_a   1.000
_cell.length_b   1.000
_cell.length_c   1.000
_cell.angle_alpha   90.00
_cell.angle_beta   90.00
_cell.angle_gamma   90.00
#
_symmetry.space_group_name_H-M   'P 1'
#
loop_
_entity.id
_entity.type
_entity.pdbx_description
1 polymer ?
#
loop_
_entity_poly.entity_id
_entity_poly.type
_entity_poly.pdbx_seq_one_letter_code
_entity_poly.pdbx_strand_id
1 'polypeptide(L)'
;MSHSCKILQTSAENIDLCVDLLRDGVVLGVPTETVYGLAGNALKEESVRRIFEVKGRPLLDPLIVHFSSIKQAEAHVEFNERARALAAQFWPGALTLVLRKKDTISDLVTAGLPSVAVRVPGHPIFRKLLERLEFPLAAPSANPFGYVSPTLAEHVAATLGDRVIAVLDGGACEYGVESTIADLRNPDTPTILRPGPLSAEQ
;
A
#
# COMPACT_ATOMS: atom_id res chain seq x y z
N MET A 1 12.16 20.83 17.55
CA MET A 1 13.31 20.11 17.00
C MET A 1 12.89 19.55 15.65
N SER A 2 13.52 19.97 14.56
CA SER A 2 13.22 19.43 13.22
C SER A 2 13.70 17.97 13.20
N HIS A 3 12.77 17.02 13.13
CA HIS A 3 13.10 15.62 12.93
C HIS A 3 13.33 15.41 11.44
N SER A 4 14.58 15.24 11.02
CA SER A 4 14.85 14.81 9.64
C SER A 4 14.37 13.36 9.45
N CYS A 5 13.75 13.06 8.31
CA CYS A 5 13.38 11.70 7.92
C CYS A 5 14.60 10.77 7.97
N LYS A 6 14.52 9.67 8.71
CA LYS A 6 15.60 8.67 8.79
C LYS A 6 15.43 7.63 7.69
N ILE A 7 16.49 7.39 6.91
CA ILE A 7 16.55 6.24 6.00
C ILE A 7 17.13 5.06 6.79
N LEU A 8 16.29 4.04 7.00
CA LEU A 8 16.62 2.84 7.76
C LEU A 8 17.07 1.74 6.79
N GLN A 9 18.34 1.35 6.85
CA GLN A 9 18.85 0.22 6.08
C GLN A 9 18.15 -1.09 6.48
N THR A 10 17.90 -1.97 5.53
CA THR A 10 17.23 -3.25 5.79
C THR A 10 18.07 -4.12 6.72
N SER A 11 17.57 -4.35 7.94
CA SER A 11 18.08 -5.29 8.94
C SER A 11 16.92 -5.87 9.74
N ALA A 12 17.14 -6.93 10.49
CA ALA A 12 16.10 -7.50 11.36
C ALA A 12 15.62 -6.47 12.38
N GLU A 13 16.55 -5.74 13.01
CA GLU A 13 16.27 -4.72 14.02
C GLU A 13 15.45 -3.55 13.45
N ASN A 14 15.78 -3.07 12.24
CA ASN A 14 15.05 -1.98 11.61
C ASN A 14 13.66 -2.43 11.13
N ILE A 15 13.50 -3.69 10.72
CA ILE A 15 12.17 -4.24 10.42
C ILE A 15 11.34 -4.34 11.71
N ASP A 16 11.90 -4.79 12.82
CA ASP A 16 11.23 -4.84 14.13
C ASP A 16 10.81 -3.42 14.58
N LEU A 17 11.71 -2.45 14.46
CA LEU A 17 11.40 -1.05 14.73
C LEU A 17 10.22 -0.54 13.87
N CYS A 18 10.22 -0.85 12.56
CA CYS A 18 9.11 -0.46 11.68
C CYS A 18 7.79 -1.13 12.07
N VAL A 19 7.82 -2.41 12.48
CA VAL A 19 6.64 -3.12 12.99
C VAL A 19 6.06 -2.42 14.21
N ASP A 20 6.90 -2.08 15.20
CA ASP A 20 6.46 -1.40 16.42
C ASP A 20 5.89 -0.01 16.11
N LEU A 21 6.54 0.77 15.27
CA LEU A 21 6.04 2.08 14.82
C LEU A 21 4.66 1.98 14.15
N LEU A 22 4.45 0.98 13.27
CA LEU A 22 3.17 0.76 12.60
C LEU A 22 2.08 0.29 13.59
N ARG A 23 2.41 -0.51 14.60
CA ARG A 23 1.50 -0.89 15.70
C ARG A 23 1.06 0.32 16.51
N ASP A 24 1.98 1.23 16.77
CA ASP A 24 1.68 2.49 17.46
C ASP A 24 0.84 3.47 16.61
N GLY A 25 0.66 3.17 15.32
CA GLY A 25 -0.13 3.97 14.37
C GLY A 25 0.68 5.04 13.64
N VAL A 26 2.01 5.00 13.77
CA VAL A 26 2.91 5.88 13.02
C VAL A 26 2.90 5.49 11.54
N VAL A 27 3.04 6.49 10.65
CA VAL A 27 3.18 6.27 9.22
C VAL A 27 4.65 6.38 8.80
N LEU A 28 5.08 5.52 7.88
CA LEU A 28 6.47 5.49 7.39
C LEU A 28 6.56 5.07 5.93
N GLY A 29 7.69 5.41 5.29
CA GLY A 29 7.99 4.99 3.92
C GLY A 29 8.38 3.52 3.88
N VAL A 30 7.83 2.77 2.91
CA VAL A 30 8.14 1.35 2.69
C VAL A 30 8.44 1.07 1.23
N PRO A 31 9.38 0.16 0.91
CA PRO A 31 9.69 -0.23 -0.45
C PRO A 31 8.59 -1.13 -1.02
N THR A 32 8.27 -0.97 -2.31
CA THR A 32 7.54 -1.97 -3.09
C THR A 32 8.26 -2.21 -4.41
N GLU A 33 7.87 -3.25 -5.14
CA GLU A 33 8.41 -3.52 -6.48
C GLU A 33 7.97 -2.46 -7.50
N THR A 34 6.89 -1.73 -7.23
CA THR A 34 6.34 -0.70 -8.12
C THR A 34 6.90 0.69 -7.81
N VAL A 35 6.51 1.28 -6.68
CA VAL A 35 6.98 2.58 -6.16
C VAL A 35 7.01 2.52 -4.64
N TYR A 36 7.76 3.39 -3.96
CA TYR A 36 7.69 3.48 -2.50
C TYR A 36 6.31 3.90 -2.03
N GLY A 37 5.81 3.24 -0.98
CA GLY A 37 4.52 3.52 -0.35
C GLY A 37 4.66 4.27 0.97
N LEU A 38 3.68 5.13 1.29
CA LEU A 38 3.50 5.70 2.63
C LEU A 38 2.53 4.81 3.41
N ALA A 39 3.08 3.94 4.25
CA ALA A 39 2.35 2.88 4.92
C ALA A 39 1.84 3.31 6.31
N GLY A 40 0.63 2.91 6.63
CA GLY A 40 0.02 3.04 7.94
C GLY A 40 -1.02 1.95 8.18
N ASN A 41 -1.38 1.70 9.45
CA ASN A 41 -2.38 0.71 9.82
C ASN A 41 -3.75 1.04 9.19
N ALA A 42 -4.23 0.18 8.27
CA ALA A 42 -5.48 0.40 7.53
C ALA A 42 -6.73 0.28 8.41
N LEU A 43 -6.64 -0.34 9.59
CA LEU A 43 -7.74 -0.54 10.53
C LEU A 43 -7.79 0.54 11.64
N LYS A 44 -6.78 1.41 11.71
CA LYS A 44 -6.69 2.50 12.70
C LYS A 44 -6.95 3.84 11.99
N GLU A 45 -8.13 4.44 12.21
CA GLU A 45 -8.52 5.68 11.51
C GLU A 45 -7.51 6.82 11.66
N GLU A 46 -6.90 6.96 12.84
CA GLU A 46 -5.88 7.97 13.11
C GLU A 46 -4.66 7.79 12.18
N SER A 47 -4.20 6.54 11.98
CA SER A 47 -3.11 6.24 11.06
C SER A 47 -3.48 6.55 9.61
N VAL A 48 -4.73 6.21 9.21
CA VAL A 48 -5.25 6.53 7.87
C VAL A 48 -5.33 8.05 7.66
N ARG A 49 -5.86 8.82 8.63
CA ARG A 49 -5.89 10.30 8.57
C ARG A 49 -4.48 10.87 8.42
N ARG A 50 -3.52 10.31 9.16
CA ARG A 50 -2.13 10.75 9.07
C ARG A 50 -1.53 10.56 7.68
N ILE A 51 -1.89 9.48 6.94
CA ILE A 51 -1.49 9.31 5.54
C ILE A 51 -2.00 10.48 4.69
N PHE A 52 -3.28 10.85 4.80
CA PHE A 52 -3.85 11.97 4.04
C PHE A 52 -3.17 13.30 4.38
N GLU A 53 -2.94 13.58 5.67
CA GLU A 53 -2.28 14.80 6.14
C GLU A 53 -0.85 14.92 5.60
N VAL A 54 -0.04 13.87 5.75
CA VAL A 54 1.36 13.84 5.29
C VAL A 54 1.47 14.12 3.80
N LYS A 55 0.55 13.55 3.01
CA LYS A 55 0.52 13.72 1.56
C LYS A 55 -0.15 15.02 1.11
N GLY A 56 -0.95 15.68 1.93
CA GLY A 56 -1.89 16.71 1.48
C GLY A 56 -2.94 16.16 0.49
N ARG A 57 -3.32 14.88 0.65
CA ARG A 57 -4.25 14.18 -0.24
C ARG A 57 -5.69 14.47 0.14
N PRO A 58 -6.62 14.71 -0.84
CA PRO A 58 -8.03 14.83 -0.55
C PRO A 58 -8.61 13.53 0.02
N LEU A 59 -9.50 13.63 1.03
CA LEU A 59 -10.15 12.46 1.66
C LEU A 59 -11.09 11.71 0.70
N LEU A 60 -11.42 12.29 -0.44
CA LEU A 60 -12.24 11.68 -1.50
C LEU A 60 -11.45 10.76 -2.44
N ASP A 61 -10.15 10.62 -2.24
CA ASP A 61 -9.27 9.81 -3.10
C ASP A 61 -8.86 8.54 -2.35
N PRO A 62 -9.46 7.35 -2.66
CA PRO A 62 -9.31 6.13 -1.88
C PRO A 62 -7.88 5.60 -1.85
N LEU A 63 -7.58 4.77 -0.85
CA LEU A 63 -6.26 4.17 -0.63
C LEU A 63 -6.24 2.70 -1.06
N ILE A 64 -5.06 2.23 -1.48
CA ILE A 64 -4.81 0.80 -1.70
C ILE A 64 -4.38 0.16 -0.38
N VAL A 65 -5.02 -0.97 -0.03
CA VAL A 65 -4.72 -1.76 1.16
C VAL A 65 -3.87 -2.96 0.78
N HIS A 66 -2.74 -3.12 1.49
CA HIS A 66 -1.75 -4.17 1.25
C HIS A 66 -1.86 -5.26 2.32
N PHE A 67 -1.87 -6.51 1.89
CA PHE A 67 -2.02 -7.70 2.71
C PHE A 67 -0.79 -8.61 2.60
N SER A 68 -0.53 -9.41 3.63
CA SER A 68 0.54 -10.42 3.61
C SER A 68 0.18 -11.63 2.73
N SER A 69 -1.11 -11.90 2.52
CA SER A 69 -1.60 -13.06 1.79
C SER A 69 -3.04 -12.88 1.30
N ILE A 70 -3.47 -13.73 0.34
CA ILE A 70 -4.87 -13.84 -0.09
C ILE A 70 -5.77 -14.16 1.12
N LYS A 71 -5.35 -15.09 1.97
CA LYS A 71 -6.11 -15.50 3.17
C LYS A 71 -6.36 -14.30 4.12
N GLN A 72 -5.39 -13.44 4.33
CA GLN A 72 -5.60 -12.22 5.12
C GLN A 72 -6.56 -11.27 4.42
N ALA A 73 -6.44 -11.08 3.10
CA ALA A 73 -7.35 -10.22 2.33
C ALA A 73 -8.81 -10.70 2.37
N GLU A 74 -9.05 -12.02 2.33
CA GLU A 74 -10.39 -12.62 2.40
C GLU A 74 -11.16 -12.29 3.70
N ALA A 75 -10.46 -11.95 4.77
CA ALA A 75 -11.11 -11.48 6.00
C ALA A 75 -11.76 -10.10 5.81
N HIS A 76 -11.33 -9.31 4.82
CA HIS A 76 -11.67 -7.90 4.65
C HIS A 76 -12.45 -7.58 3.36
N VAL A 77 -12.39 -8.47 2.34
CA VAL A 77 -13.06 -8.27 1.04
C VAL A 77 -13.75 -9.55 0.57
N GLU A 78 -14.69 -9.39 -0.38
CA GLU A 78 -15.39 -10.47 -1.05
C GLU A 78 -14.66 -10.85 -2.34
N PHE A 79 -14.12 -12.07 -2.40
CA PHE A 79 -13.50 -12.61 -3.61
C PHE A 79 -14.54 -13.38 -4.44
N ASN A 80 -14.75 -12.98 -5.69
CA ASN A 80 -15.37 -13.81 -6.69
C ASN A 80 -14.34 -14.76 -7.35
N GLU A 81 -14.78 -15.71 -8.17
CA GLU A 81 -13.91 -16.71 -8.79
C GLU A 81 -12.82 -16.07 -9.68
N ARG A 82 -13.16 -15.05 -10.46
CA ARG A 82 -12.20 -14.34 -11.33
C ARG A 82 -11.14 -13.61 -10.52
N ALA A 83 -11.54 -12.94 -9.43
CA ALA A 83 -10.61 -12.29 -8.52
C ALA A 83 -9.64 -13.29 -7.87
N ARG A 84 -10.13 -14.50 -7.49
CA ARG A 84 -9.28 -15.57 -6.96
C ARG A 84 -8.28 -16.06 -8.00
N ALA A 85 -8.72 -16.27 -9.24
CA ALA A 85 -7.86 -16.72 -10.33
C ALA A 85 -6.73 -15.71 -10.61
N LEU A 86 -7.07 -14.42 -10.73
CA LEU A 86 -6.08 -13.36 -10.96
C LEU A 86 -5.14 -13.18 -9.75
N ALA A 87 -5.67 -13.22 -8.53
CA ALA A 87 -4.84 -13.17 -7.33
C ALA A 87 -3.87 -14.37 -7.26
N ALA A 88 -4.31 -15.58 -7.57
CA ALA A 88 -3.47 -16.77 -7.57
C ALA A 88 -2.36 -16.71 -8.64
N GLN A 89 -2.61 -16.05 -9.76
CA GLN A 89 -1.65 -15.93 -10.86
C GLN A 89 -0.63 -14.79 -10.64
N PHE A 90 -1.08 -13.64 -10.10
CA PHE A 90 -0.30 -12.39 -10.09
C PHE A 90 0.10 -11.89 -8.70
N TRP A 91 -0.33 -12.54 -7.63
CA TRP A 91 0.10 -12.23 -6.27
C TRP A 91 1.01 -13.31 -5.69
N PRO A 92 2.09 -12.91 -5.03
CA PRO A 92 2.53 -11.54 -4.73
C PRO A 92 3.02 -10.81 -5.99
N GLY A 93 2.61 -9.54 -6.18
CA GLY A 93 3.02 -8.79 -7.36
C GLY A 93 2.33 -7.45 -7.61
N ALA A 94 2.52 -6.94 -8.83
CA ALA A 94 2.13 -5.59 -9.22
C ALA A 94 0.65 -5.44 -9.67
N LEU A 95 -0.23 -6.36 -9.26
CA LEU A 95 -1.67 -6.31 -9.49
C LEU A 95 -2.40 -5.79 -8.27
N THR A 96 -3.26 -4.81 -8.47
CA THR A 96 -4.25 -4.33 -7.49
C THR A 96 -5.65 -4.69 -7.97
N LEU A 97 -6.46 -5.28 -7.12
CA LEU A 97 -7.86 -5.64 -7.41
C LEU A 97 -8.81 -4.73 -6.64
N VAL A 98 -9.84 -4.20 -7.31
CA VAL A 98 -10.94 -3.50 -6.65
C VAL A 98 -12.07 -4.48 -6.44
N LEU A 99 -12.38 -4.73 -5.15
CA LEU A 99 -13.36 -5.71 -4.69
C LEU A 99 -14.36 -5.08 -3.73
N ARG A 100 -15.51 -5.73 -3.50
CA ARG A 100 -16.45 -5.32 -2.45
C ARG A 100 -15.79 -5.44 -1.09
N LYS A 101 -15.84 -4.38 -0.29
CA LYS A 101 -15.30 -4.38 1.06
C LYS A 101 -16.27 -5.03 2.04
N LYS A 102 -15.72 -5.59 3.12
CA LYS A 102 -16.46 -5.92 4.34
C LYS A 102 -16.39 -4.76 5.34
N ASP A 103 -17.21 -4.78 6.36
CA ASP A 103 -17.32 -3.70 7.37
C ASP A 103 -16.04 -3.49 8.19
N THR A 104 -15.09 -4.40 8.10
CA THR A 104 -13.78 -4.29 8.75
C THR A 104 -12.89 -3.19 8.18
N ILE A 105 -13.14 -2.71 6.96
CA ILE A 105 -12.43 -1.59 6.33
C ILE A 105 -13.26 -0.32 6.47
N SER A 106 -12.67 0.70 7.11
CA SER A 106 -13.30 2.00 7.33
C SER A 106 -13.62 2.72 6.02
N ASP A 107 -14.73 3.47 6.00
CA ASP A 107 -15.12 4.35 4.90
C ASP A 107 -14.07 5.43 4.59
N LEU A 108 -13.25 5.79 5.58
CA LEU A 108 -12.14 6.72 5.37
C LEU A 108 -11.10 6.18 4.37
N VAL A 109 -10.81 4.86 4.39
CA VAL A 109 -9.89 4.20 3.45
C VAL A 109 -10.45 4.20 2.04
N THR A 110 -11.77 4.06 1.91
CA THR A 110 -12.47 3.85 0.63
C THR A 110 -13.16 5.10 0.09
N ALA A 111 -13.00 6.26 0.77
CA ALA A 111 -13.73 7.48 0.45
C ALA A 111 -15.26 7.28 0.41
N GLY A 112 -15.79 6.43 1.31
CA GLY A 112 -17.21 6.10 1.39
C GLY A 112 -17.70 5.09 0.34
N LEU A 113 -16.82 4.56 -0.51
CA LEU A 113 -17.19 3.56 -1.52
C LEU A 113 -17.43 2.19 -0.88
N PRO A 114 -18.37 1.37 -1.41
CA PRO A 114 -18.63 0.00 -0.96
C PRO A 114 -17.56 -1.00 -1.42
N SER A 115 -16.45 -0.51 -1.92
CA SER A 115 -15.34 -1.29 -2.47
C SER A 115 -13.99 -0.72 -2.04
N VAL A 116 -12.97 -1.57 -2.05
CA VAL A 116 -11.59 -1.24 -1.70
C VAL A 116 -10.62 -1.83 -2.71
N ALA A 117 -9.56 -1.07 -3.01
CA ALA A 117 -8.43 -1.55 -3.78
C ALA A 117 -7.49 -2.35 -2.86
N VAL A 118 -7.19 -3.60 -3.24
CA VAL A 118 -6.40 -4.54 -2.43
C VAL A 118 -5.25 -5.15 -3.22
N ARG A 119 -4.14 -5.43 -2.54
CA ARG A 119 -2.93 -5.99 -3.16
C ARG A 119 -2.13 -6.85 -2.18
N VAL A 120 -1.49 -7.90 -2.67
CA VAL A 120 -0.38 -8.58 -2.00
C VAL A 120 0.90 -8.22 -2.77
N PRO A 121 1.79 -7.38 -2.20
CA PRO A 121 2.97 -6.87 -2.92
C PRO A 121 4.05 -7.93 -3.09
N GLY A 122 4.87 -7.80 -4.15
CA GLY A 122 5.96 -8.74 -4.46
C GLY A 122 7.27 -8.44 -3.73
N HIS A 123 7.49 -7.20 -3.26
CA HIS A 123 8.78 -6.80 -2.70
C HIS A 123 9.14 -7.55 -1.41
N PRO A 124 10.30 -8.25 -1.33
CA PRO A 124 10.58 -9.17 -0.24
C PRO A 124 10.65 -8.49 1.13
N ILE A 125 11.16 -7.26 1.21
CA ILE A 125 11.26 -6.51 2.48
C ILE A 125 9.86 -6.10 2.96
N PHE A 126 9.01 -5.59 2.06
CA PHE A 126 7.65 -5.21 2.43
C PHE A 126 6.81 -6.42 2.84
N ARG A 127 6.99 -7.57 2.17
CA ARG A 127 6.34 -8.82 2.57
C ARG A 127 6.74 -9.26 3.98
N LYS A 128 8.05 -9.24 4.30
CA LYS A 128 8.54 -9.55 5.66
C LYS A 128 7.92 -8.64 6.72
N LEU A 129 7.70 -7.35 6.40
CA LEU A 129 7.04 -6.41 7.29
C LEU A 129 5.56 -6.77 7.49
N LEU A 130 4.82 -7.01 6.39
CA LEU A 130 3.40 -7.41 6.43
C LEU A 130 3.16 -8.74 7.17
N GLU A 131 4.06 -9.71 7.02
CA GLU A 131 3.98 -11.02 7.69
C GLU A 131 4.13 -10.94 9.22
N ARG A 132 4.70 -9.84 9.75
CA ARG A 132 4.86 -9.58 11.19
C ARG A 132 3.74 -8.73 11.80
N LEU A 133 2.80 -8.28 10.97
CA LEU A 133 1.67 -7.46 11.38
C LEU A 133 0.37 -8.27 11.41
N GLU A 134 -0.44 -8.04 12.42
CA GLU A 134 -1.75 -8.65 12.60
C GLU A 134 -2.84 -7.93 11.78
N PHE A 135 -2.49 -6.78 11.18
CA PHE A 135 -3.39 -5.91 10.41
C PHE A 135 -2.78 -5.56 9.04
N PRO A 136 -3.63 -5.24 8.05
CA PRO A 136 -3.17 -4.79 6.74
C PRO A 136 -2.72 -3.32 6.77
N LEU A 137 -1.94 -2.90 5.76
CA LEU A 137 -1.43 -1.56 5.63
C LEU A 137 -2.10 -0.80 4.48
N ALA A 138 -2.65 0.38 4.74
CA ALA A 138 -2.94 1.35 3.69
C ALA A 138 -1.62 1.99 3.25
N ALA A 139 -1.30 1.92 1.96
CA ALA A 139 -0.04 2.47 1.45
C ALA A 139 -0.19 3.04 0.03
N PRO A 140 -0.63 4.29 -0.12
CA PRO A 140 -0.48 5.05 -1.36
C PRO A 140 1.01 5.35 -1.61
N SER A 141 1.37 5.84 -2.81
CA SER A 141 2.75 6.28 -3.11
C SER A 141 3.27 7.30 -2.09
N ALA A 142 4.56 7.23 -1.74
CA ALA A 142 5.18 8.03 -0.67
C ALA A 142 5.67 9.41 -1.15
N ASN A 143 4.81 10.18 -1.82
CA ASN A 143 5.05 11.54 -2.33
C ASN A 143 3.94 12.49 -1.90
N PRO A 144 4.14 13.80 -1.90
CA PRO A 144 3.05 14.78 -1.81
C PRO A 144 2.04 14.54 -2.94
N PHE A 145 0.77 14.80 -2.68
CA PHE A 145 -0.29 14.60 -3.67
C PHE A 145 -0.02 15.39 -4.96
N GLY A 146 -0.14 14.73 -6.12
CA GLY A 146 0.12 15.32 -7.44
C GLY A 146 1.59 15.36 -7.88
N TYR A 147 2.52 14.88 -7.06
CA TYR A 147 3.94 14.77 -7.40
C TYR A 147 4.28 13.40 -7.98
N VAL A 148 5.49 13.29 -8.57
CA VAL A 148 6.01 12.02 -9.10
C VAL A 148 6.21 11.00 -7.98
N SER A 149 5.80 9.75 -8.24
CA SER A 149 5.95 8.65 -7.29
C SER A 149 7.42 8.29 -7.07
N PRO A 150 7.87 8.10 -5.82
CA PRO A 150 9.27 7.83 -5.50
C PRO A 150 9.66 6.38 -5.81
N THR A 151 10.87 6.20 -6.34
CA THR A 151 11.44 4.88 -6.67
C THR A 151 12.66 4.50 -5.83
N LEU A 152 13.11 5.41 -4.94
CA LEU A 152 14.20 5.24 -3.99
C LEU A 152 13.80 5.81 -2.62
N ALA A 153 14.41 5.32 -1.55
CA ALA A 153 14.20 5.84 -0.19
C ALA A 153 14.55 7.32 -0.07
N GLU A 154 15.61 7.76 -0.75
CA GLU A 154 16.06 9.15 -0.78
C GLU A 154 15.02 10.08 -1.43
N HIS A 155 14.28 9.61 -2.44
CA HIS A 155 13.19 10.39 -3.06
C HIS A 155 12.06 10.65 -2.05
N VAL A 156 11.73 9.65 -1.20
CA VAL A 156 10.74 9.82 -0.13
C VAL A 156 11.23 10.83 0.90
N ALA A 157 12.48 10.67 1.38
CA ALA A 157 13.08 11.57 2.36
C ALA A 157 13.17 13.01 1.84
N ALA A 158 13.52 13.19 0.55
CA ALA A 158 13.61 14.50 -0.08
C ALA A 158 12.25 15.19 -0.25
N THR A 159 11.18 14.44 -0.55
CA THR A 159 9.86 15.02 -0.89
C THR A 159 8.92 15.13 0.31
N LEU A 160 8.93 14.16 1.23
CA LEU A 160 8.11 14.19 2.45
C LEU A 160 8.85 14.81 3.64
N GLY A 161 10.19 14.74 3.66
CA GLY A 161 11.02 15.39 4.68
C GLY A 161 10.62 15.01 6.11
N ASP A 162 10.49 16.01 6.98
CA ASP A 162 10.15 15.88 8.40
C ASP A 162 8.70 15.46 8.68
N ARG A 163 7.85 15.36 7.63
CA ARG A 163 6.47 14.87 7.76
C ARG A 163 6.40 13.37 8.04
N VAL A 164 7.46 12.62 7.72
CA VAL A 164 7.63 11.20 8.06
C VAL A 164 8.88 11.00 8.90
N ILE A 165 8.82 10.13 9.89
CA ILE A 165 9.96 9.91 10.80
C ILE A 165 11.01 8.98 10.20
N ALA A 166 10.60 8.04 9.34
CA ALA A 166 11.49 7.05 8.75
C ALA A 166 10.99 6.51 7.40
N VAL A 167 11.94 6.04 6.61
CA VAL A 167 11.73 5.24 5.40
C VAL A 167 12.57 3.96 5.53
N LEU A 168 11.95 2.79 5.36
CA LEU A 168 12.68 1.52 5.27
C LEU A 168 13.26 1.40 3.87
N ASP A 169 14.58 1.34 3.78
CA ASP A 169 15.28 1.23 2.49
C ASP A 169 15.31 -0.22 2.01
N GLY A 170 14.69 -0.46 0.86
CA GLY A 170 14.69 -1.73 0.15
C GLY A 170 15.42 -1.67 -1.20
N GLY A 171 16.14 -0.59 -1.48
CA GLY A 171 16.77 -0.33 -2.77
C GLY A 171 15.82 0.28 -3.80
N ALA A 172 16.23 0.27 -5.07
CA ALA A 172 15.44 0.80 -6.17
C ALA A 172 14.24 -0.09 -6.49
N CYS A 173 13.09 0.55 -6.79
CA CYS A 173 11.92 -0.19 -7.28
C CYS A 173 12.20 -0.83 -8.65
N GLU A 174 11.68 -2.04 -8.85
CA GLU A 174 11.88 -2.80 -10.09
C GLU A 174 11.18 -2.14 -11.30
N TYR A 175 9.91 -1.71 -11.12
CA TYR A 175 9.09 -1.19 -12.22
C TYR A 175 9.14 0.33 -12.37
N GLY A 176 9.19 1.08 -11.29
CA GLY A 176 9.20 2.53 -11.31
C GLY A 176 7.89 3.18 -11.75
N VAL A 177 6.84 2.38 -11.94
CA VAL A 177 5.46 2.80 -12.22
C VAL A 177 4.50 2.14 -11.24
N GLU A 178 3.33 2.73 -11.02
CA GLU A 178 2.35 2.21 -10.08
C GLU A 178 1.68 0.92 -10.58
N SER A 179 1.09 0.13 -9.67
CA SER A 179 0.45 -1.16 -9.95
C SER A 179 -0.67 -1.03 -11.00
N THR A 180 -0.87 -2.06 -11.81
CA THR A 180 -2.08 -2.23 -12.62
C THR A 180 -3.28 -2.39 -11.68
N ILE A 181 -4.36 -1.64 -11.92
CA ILE A 181 -5.60 -1.74 -11.13
C ILE A 181 -6.70 -2.32 -12.00
N ALA A 182 -7.23 -3.48 -11.59
CA ALA A 182 -8.37 -4.13 -12.22
C ALA A 182 -9.61 -4.08 -11.30
N ASP A 183 -10.73 -3.59 -11.82
CA ASP A 183 -12.02 -3.60 -11.14
C ASP A 183 -12.74 -4.93 -11.41
N LEU A 184 -12.98 -5.68 -10.34
CA LEU A 184 -13.64 -6.97 -10.36
C LEU A 184 -14.89 -7.00 -9.47
N ARG A 185 -15.46 -5.83 -9.15
CA ARG A 185 -16.74 -5.74 -8.43
C ARG A 185 -17.87 -6.43 -9.19
N ASN A 186 -17.81 -6.37 -10.52
CA ASN A 186 -18.63 -7.18 -11.41
C ASN A 186 -17.72 -8.14 -12.18
N PRO A 187 -17.78 -9.47 -11.91
CA PRO A 187 -16.92 -10.44 -12.57
C PRO A 187 -17.20 -10.61 -14.06
N ASP A 188 -18.39 -10.23 -14.53
CA ASP A 188 -18.79 -10.37 -15.94
C ASP A 188 -18.18 -9.25 -16.81
N THR A 189 -17.88 -8.11 -16.22
CA THR A 189 -17.35 -6.93 -16.91
C THR A 189 -16.09 -6.38 -16.22
N PRO A 190 -14.96 -7.14 -16.21
CA PRO A 190 -13.71 -6.67 -15.62
C PRO A 190 -13.20 -5.44 -16.36
N THR A 191 -12.69 -4.45 -15.63
CA THR A 191 -12.22 -3.19 -16.20
C THR A 191 -10.86 -2.81 -15.64
N ILE A 192 -9.91 -2.44 -16.50
CA ILE A 192 -8.63 -1.87 -16.04
C ILE A 192 -8.88 -0.38 -15.76
N LEU A 193 -8.78 -0.01 -14.48
CA LEU A 193 -8.93 1.37 -14.02
C LEU A 193 -7.62 2.16 -14.15
N ARG A 194 -6.48 1.48 -14.06
CA ARG A 194 -5.16 2.08 -14.23
C ARG A 194 -4.22 1.08 -14.88
N PRO A 195 -3.60 1.39 -16.03
CA PRO A 195 -2.50 0.60 -16.57
C PRO A 195 -1.26 0.69 -15.67
N GLY A 196 -0.48 -0.38 -15.61
CA GLY A 196 0.74 -0.52 -14.84
C GLY A 196 1.66 -1.56 -15.46
N PRO A 197 2.52 -2.25 -14.66
CA PRO A 197 3.46 -3.23 -15.18
C PRO A 197 2.82 -4.44 -15.87
N LEU A 198 1.59 -4.80 -15.47
CA LEU A 198 0.85 -5.90 -16.11
C LEU A 198 -0.05 -5.34 -17.22
N SER A 199 0.07 -5.91 -18.42
CA SER A 199 -0.77 -5.53 -19.56
C SER A 199 -2.14 -6.22 -19.53
N ALA A 200 -3.07 -5.75 -20.38
CA ALA A 200 -4.41 -6.34 -20.49
C ALA A 200 -4.41 -7.72 -21.15
N GLU A 201 -3.37 -8.06 -21.90
CA GLU A 201 -3.21 -9.33 -22.61
C GLU A 201 -2.70 -10.46 -21.69
N GLN A 202 -2.10 -10.13 -20.56
CA GLN A 202 -1.65 -11.08 -19.52
C GLN A 202 -2.82 -11.57 -18.66
#